data_2728ddbd3259ea0625618d48b495e8d9
#
_entry.id   2728ddbd3259ea0625618d48b495e8d9
#
_cell.length_a   1.000
_cell.length_b   1.000
_cell.length_c   1.000
_cell.angle_alpha   90.00
_cell.angle_beta   90.00
_cell.angle_gamma   90.00
#
_symmetry.space_group_name_H-M   'P 1'
#
loop_
_entity.id
_entity.type
_entity.pdbx_description
1 polymer ?
#
loop_
_entity_poly.entity_id
_entity_poly.type
_entity_poly.pdbx_seq_one_letter_code
_entity_poly.pdbx_strand_id
1 'polypeptide(L)'
;MGFLSNRVERSEIKAGDHIYTYRAVFAYSHHGIFVGGNKVVHFTHFTPDRETSSSTETSSNSYDGMSKTPSCQTYPDCGFRQPKSGVVLSCLDCFLRNGTLYTFEYGVTPTFFLAKVRGGTCTTATSDGPGTVIHRAMYLLQNGFGNYDVFQNNCEDFALYCKTGILTIDKLGIGRSGQASSLVGAPLAALLSSPFKFLIPSPVGVATVTAGMYCMSRYATDIGVRTDIVKVAVEDLAVNLGWMDGLEEEFQENKASSENKNQVIHVD
;
A
#
# COMPACT_ATOMS: atom_id res chain seq x y z
N MET A 1 5.37 5.73 22.46
CA MET A 1 5.45 5.79 21.00
C MET A 1 6.85 5.41 20.56
N GLY A 2 7.01 4.35 19.76
CA GLY A 2 8.33 3.88 19.30
C GLY A 2 8.78 4.62 18.05
N PHE A 3 10.07 4.91 17.91
CA PHE A 3 10.65 5.51 16.69
C PHE A 3 10.54 4.61 15.46
N LEU A 4 10.36 3.30 15.63
CA LEU A 4 10.33 2.33 14.55
C LEU A 4 8.91 1.92 14.16
N SER A 5 8.00 1.76 15.13
CA SER A 5 6.62 1.29 14.89
C SER A 5 5.74 1.54 16.11
N ASN A 6 4.42 1.58 15.92
CA ASN A 6 3.43 1.75 16.99
C ASN A 6 2.80 0.41 17.33
N ARG A 7 3.43 -0.35 18.20
CA ARG A 7 2.85 -1.55 18.79
C ARG A 7 1.65 -1.19 19.64
N VAL A 8 0.56 -1.94 19.49
CA VAL A 8 -0.67 -1.79 20.26
C VAL A 8 -1.20 -3.13 20.73
N GLU A 9 -2.02 -3.10 21.77
CA GLU A 9 -2.76 -4.27 22.23
C GLU A 9 -4.10 -4.38 21.49
N ARG A 10 -4.66 -5.58 21.44
CA ARG A 10 -5.93 -5.85 20.74
C ARG A 10 -7.12 -5.02 21.25
N SER A 11 -7.11 -4.68 22.54
CA SER A 11 -8.12 -3.85 23.20
C SER A 11 -8.06 -2.37 22.82
N GLU A 12 -6.94 -1.92 22.22
CA GLU A 12 -6.71 -0.53 21.86
C GLU A 12 -7.19 -0.19 20.45
N ILE A 13 -7.31 -1.19 19.57
CA ILE A 13 -7.74 -0.96 18.19
C ILE A 13 -9.26 -0.74 18.10
N LYS A 14 -9.64 0.15 17.19
CA LYS A 14 -11.03 0.54 16.94
C LYS A 14 -11.41 0.26 15.49
N ALA A 15 -12.69 0.04 15.25
CA ALA A 15 -13.21 -0.13 13.91
C ALA A 15 -12.87 1.10 13.03
N GLY A 16 -12.33 0.85 11.84
CA GLY A 16 -11.76 1.85 10.95
C GLY A 16 -10.24 2.06 11.09
N ASP A 17 -9.58 1.40 12.04
CA ASP A 17 -8.13 1.53 12.18
C ASP A 17 -7.39 0.79 11.06
N HIS A 18 -6.35 1.44 10.56
CA HIS A 18 -5.34 0.84 9.71
C HIS A 18 -4.33 0.11 10.60
N ILE A 19 -4.37 -1.19 10.56
CA ILE A 19 -3.48 -2.06 11.32
C ILE A 19 -2.49 -2.77 10.39
N TYR A 20 -1.35 -3.14 10.94
CA TYR A 20 -0.38 -3.94 10.20
C TYR A 20 0.40 -4.90 11.10
N THR A 21 1.05 -5.87 10.48
CA THR A 21 1.94 -6.82 11.12
C THR A 21 3.14 -7.10 10.22
N TYR A 22 4.31 -7.34 10.81
CA TYR A 22 5.49 -7.69 10.04
C TYR A 22 5.50 -9.15 9.62
N ARG A 23 6.01 -9.39 8.42
CA ARG A 23 6.20 -10.71 7.81
C ARG A 23 7.68 -10.96 7.51
N ALA A 24 8.06 -12.23 7.31
CA ALA A 24 9.40 -12.66 6.90
C ALA A 24 10.52 -11.96 7.69
N VAL A 25 10.49 -12.09 9.01
CA VAL A 25 11.51 -11.50 9.92
C VAL A 25 11.71 -10.00 9.66
N PHE A 26 10.60 -9.25 9.62
CA PHE A 26 10.57 -7.80 9.35
C PHE A 26 10.92 -7.37 7.92
N ALA A 27 10.99 -8.28 6.95
CA ALA A 27 11.30 -7.91 5.57
C ALA A 27 10.22 -6.99 4.97
N TYR A 28 8.94 -7.28 5.20
CA TYR A 28 7.82 -6.43 4.79
C TYR A 28 6.70 -6.42 5.85
N SER A 29 5.78 -5.47 5.77
CA SER A 29 4.58 -5.39 6.58
C SER A 29 3.34 -5.69 5.75
N HIS A 30 2.40 -6.42 6.36
CA HIS A 30 1.08 -6.71 5.79
C HIS A 30 0.05 -5.83 6.45
N HIS A 31 -0.70 -5.08 5.64
CA HIS A 31 -1.61 -4.02 6.04
C HIS A 31 -3.07 -4.41 5.83
N GLY A 32 -3.97 -3.85 6.65
CA GLY A 32 -5.41 -4.04 6.51
C GLY A 32 -6.21 -3.04 7.35
N ILE A 33 -7.52 -3.03 7.14
CA ILE A 33 -8.48 -2.22 7.88
C ILE A 33 -9.22 -3.11 8.87
N PHE A 34 -9.12 -2.77 10.15
CA PHE A 34 -9.90 -3.41 11.19
C PHE A 34 -11.35 -2.91 11.12
N VAL A 35 -12.29 -3.79 10.80
CA VAL A 35 -13.70 -3.41 10.60
C VAL A 35 -14.58 -3.68 11.82
N GLY A 36 -13.97 -4.06 12.95
CA GLY A 36 -14.68 -4.46 14.17
C GLY A 36 -14.99 -5.95 14.21
N GLY A 37 -15.56 -6.43 15.33
CA GLY A 37 -15.94 -7.84 15.47
C GLY A 37 -14.79 -8.85 15.27
N ASN A 38 -13.56 -8.47 15.61
CA ASN A 38 -12.34 -9.26 15.40
C ASN A 38 -12.04 -9.56 13.93
N LYS A 39 -12.46 -8.69 12.99
CA LYS A 39 -12.35 -8.88 11.54
C LYS A 39 -11.50 -7.79 10.90
N VAL A 40 -10.75 -8.17 9.87
CA VAL A 40 -9.84 -7.32 9.10
C VAL A 40 -10.11 -7.53 7.62
N VAL A 41 -10.32 -6.44 6.88
CA VAL A 41 -10.32 -6.47 5.41
C VAL A 41 -8.92 -6.07 4.94
N HIS A 42 -8.33 -6.88 4.08
CA HIS A 42 -6.98 -6.66 3.58
C HIS A 42 -6.84 -7.11 2.12
N PHE A 43 -5.80 -6.64 1.46
CA PHE A 43 -5.52 -6.96 0.06
C PHE A 43 -4.30 -7.86 -0.04
N THR A 44 -4.38 -8.92 -0.84
CA THR A 44 -3.32 -9.91 -1.02
C THR A 44 -3.31 -10.43 -2.45
N HIS A 45 -2.21 -11.04 -2.85
CA HIS A 45 -2.11 -11.66 -4.16
C HIS A 45 -3.16 -12.78 -4.31
N PHE A 46 -3.91 -12.73 -5.42
CA PHE A 46 -4.82 -13.80 -5.80
C PHE A 46 -4.03 -14.91 -6.50
N THR A 47 -3.95 -16.07 -5.89
CA THR A 47 -3.49 -17.28 -6.56
C THR A 47 -4.73 -18.07 -6.98
N PRO A 48 -4.97 -18.28 -8.30
CA PRO A 48 -6.02 -19.21 -8.72
C PRO A 48 -5.70 -20.58 -8.15
N ASP A 49 -6.70 -21.22 -7.52
CA ASP A 49 -6.56 -22.62 -7.12
C ASP A 49 -6.25 -23.41 -8.40
N ARG A 50 -5.08 -24.03 -8.41
CA ARG A 50 -4.72 -24.98 -9.46
C ARG A 50 -5.70 -26.13 -9.32
N GLU A 51 -6.69 -26.21 -10.21
CA GLU A 51 -7.57 -27.36 -10.29
C GLU A 51 -6.69 -28.61 -10.37
N THR A 52 -6.84 -29.47 -9.39
CA THR A 52 -6.16 -30.76 -9.31
C THR A 52 -6.67 -31.67 -10.42
N SER A 53 -6.11 -31.54 -11.62
CA SER A 53 -6.06 -32.65 -12.57
C SER A 53 -4.93 -33.57 -12.14
N SER A 54 -5.35 -34.77 -11.81
CA SER A 54 -4.57 -35.94 -11.35
C SER A 54 -3.25 -36.16 -12.03
N SER A 55 -2.35 -36.68 -11.23
CA SER A 55 -1.26 -37.63 -11.49
C SER A 55 0.17 -37.10 -11.52
N THR A 56 0.93 -37.80 -10.67
CA THR A 56 2.37 -38.10 -10.70
C THR A 56 3.28 -37.20 -9.85
N GLU A 57 3.71 -37.82 -8.76
CA GLU A 57 4.76 -37.35 -7.85
C GLU A 57 6.09 -37.18 -8.57
N THR A 58 6.74 -36.04 -8.41
CA THR A 58 8.21 -35.96 -8.44
C THR A 58 8.67 -34.81 -7.56
N SER A 59 9.49 -35.14 -6.61
CA SER A 59 10.13 -34.25 -5.64
C SER A 59 10.95 -33.15 -6.33
N SER A 60 10.70 -31.90 -6.00
CA SER A 60 11.71 -30.86 -6.07
C SER A 60 11.40 -29.77 -5.05
N ASN A 61 12.36 -29.54 -4.14
CA ASN A 61 12.36 -28.51 -3.13
C ASN A 61 12.21 -27.12 -3.76
N SER A 62 11.07 -26.45 -3.53
CA SER A 62 10.90 -25.04 -3.80
C SER A 62 10.29 -24.41 -2.54
N TYR A 63 10.97 -23.45 -1.98
CA TYR A 63 10.51 -22.60 -0.89
C TYR A 63 9.36 -21.73 -1.36
N ASP A 64 8.18 -22.27 -1.47
CA ASP A 64 6.94 -21.48 -1.60
C ASP A 64 5.79 -22.22 -0.93
N GLY A 65 5.82 -22.16 0.39
CA GLY A 65 4.81 -22.72 1.28
C GLY A 65 3.56 -21.85 1.33
N MET A 66 2.89 -21.61 0.21
CA MET A 66 1.52 -21.07 0.22
C MET A 66 0.53 -22.21 0.03
N SER A 67 0.59 -23.12 0.98
CA SER A 67 -0.40 -24.15 1.28
C SER A 67 -1.76 -23.50 1.52
N LYS A 68 -2.83 -24.14 1.04
CA LYS A 68 -4.24 -23.93 1.39
C LYS A 68 -4.31 -23.43 2.83
N THR A 69 -4.74 -22.19 3.03
CA THR A 69 -5.01 -21.69 4.39
C THR A 69 -6.04 -22.64 5.00
N PRO A 70 -5.73 -23.33 6.11
CA PRO A 70 -6.70 -24.16 6.76
C PRO A 70 -7.92 -23.27 7.07
N SER A 71 -9.12 -23.75 6.75
CA SER A 71 -10.35 -23.05 7.05
C SER A 71 -10.33 -22.63 8.51
N CYS A 72 -10.54 -21.32 8.78
CA CYS A 72 -10.56 -20.82 10.13
C CYS A 72 -11.67 -21.53 10.93
N GLN A 73 -11.30 -22.26 11.97
CA GLN A 73 -12.26 -23.00 12.79
C GLN A 73 -13.12 -22.07 13.68
N THR A 74 -12.69 -20.83 13.87
CA THR A 74 -13.33 -19.89 14.82
C THR A 74 -14.40 -19.03 14.15
N TYR A 75 -14.18 -18.63 12.88
CA TYR A 75 -15.06 -17.70 12.16
C TYR A 75 -15.39 -18.25 10.78
N PRO A 76 -16.68 -18.54 10.50
CA PRO A 76 -17.10 -19.19 9.25
C PRO A 76 -16.91 -18.30 8.01
N ASP A 77 -16.88 -16.97 8.19
CA ASP A 77 -16.66 -15.99 7.12
C ASP A 77 -15.18 -15.56 6.97
N CYS A 78 -14.28 -16.14 7.76
CA CYS A 78 -12.85 -15.89 7.63
C CYS A 78 -12.32 -16.54 6.35
N GLY A 79 -11.69 -15.72 5.50
CA GLY A 79 -11.25 -16.11 4.16
C GLY A 79 -12.24 -15.73 3.05
N PHE A 80 -13.37 -15.09 3.40
CA PHE A 80 -14.33 -14.62 2.41
C PHE A 80 -13.69 -13.63 1.46
N ARG A 81 -13.90 -13.84 0.16
CA ARG A 81 -13.49 -12.95 -0.95
C ARG A 81 -14.38 -13.19 -2.16
N GLN A 82 -14.50 -12.22 -3.02
CA GLN A 82 -15.14 -12.39 -4.32
C GLN A 82 -14.25 -13.22 -5.27
N PRO A 83 -14.82 -13.93 -6.23
CA PRO A 83 -14.07 -14.66 -7.25
C PRO A 83 -13.06 -13.73 -7.94
N LYS A 84 -11.82 -14.17 -8.09
CA LYS A 84 -10.71 -13.44 -8.70
C LYS A 84 -10.29 -12.16 -7.97
N SER A 85 -10.88 -11.85 -6.82
CA SER A 85 -10.49 -10.70 -5.99
C SER A 85 -9.34 -11.04 -5.05
N GLY A 86 -8.38 -10.12 -4.93
CA GLY A 86 -7.33 -10.18 -3.91
C GLY A 86 -7.77 -9.57 -2.57
N VAL A 87 -8.95 -8.92 -2.49
CA VAL A 87 -9.46 -8.36 -1.23
C VAL A 87 -10.15 -9.46 -0.42
N VAL A 88 -9.71 -9.61 0.83
CA VAL A 88 -10.10 -10.74 1.70
C VAL A 88 -10.57 -10.23 3.06
N LEU A 89 -11.62 -10.83 3.60
CA LEU A 89 -12.03 -10.70 4.99
C LEU A 89 -11.38 -11.83 5.81
N SER A 90 -10.59 -11.47 6.82
CA SER A 90 -9.99 -12.44 7.74
C SER A 90 -10.31 -12.10 9.19
N CYS A 91 -10.31 -13.09 10.07
CA CYS A 91 -10.25 -12.78 11.48
C CYS A 91 -8.87 -12.22 11.86
N LEU A 92 -8.79 -11.49 12.96
CA LEU A 92 -7.55 -10.83 13.41
C LEU A 92 -6.41 -11.83 13.63
N ASP A 93 -6.72 -13.05 14.11
CA ASP A 93 -5.70 -14.09 14.32
C ASP A 93 -5.10 -14.60 13.01
N CYS A 94 -5.94 -14.87 12.01
CA CYS A 94 -5.51 -15.27 10.67
C CYS A 94 -4.75 -14.14 9.97
N PHE A 95 -5.18 -12.88 10.17
CA PHE A 95 -4.46 -11.71 9.68
C PHE A 95 -3.09 -11.57 10.33
N LEU A 96 -2.97 -11.75 11.64
CA LEU A 96 -1.70 -11.60 12.36
C LEU A 96 -0.74 -12.77 12.14
N ARG A 97 -1.23 -14.00 11.98
CA ARG A 97 -0.41 -15.23 11.88
C ARG A 97 0.66 -15.30 12.98
N ASN A 98 0.24 -15.10 14.23
CA ASN A 98 1.11 -15.00 15.42
C ASN A 98 2.08 -13.80 15.41
N GLY A 99 1.98 -12.87 14.48
CA GLY A 99 2.75 -11.64 14.45
C GLY A 99 2.25 -10.61 15.46
N THR A 100 3.08 -9.62 15.74
CA THR A 100 2.73 -8.49 16.60
C THR A 100 1.83 -7.51 15.86
N LEU A 101 0.86 -6.93 16.59
CA LEU A 101 -0.08 -5.95 16.09
C LEU A 101 0.50 -4.53 16.20
N TYR A 102 0.35 -3.76 15.12
CA TYR A 102 0.75 -2.36 15.02
C TYR A 102 -0.36 -1.53 14.40
N THR A 103 -0.42 -0.24 14.71
CA THR A 103 -1.29 0.74 14.05
C THR A 103 -0.48 1.69 13.18
N PHE A 104 -1.06 2.05 12.03
CA PHE A 104 -0.51 3.05 11.13
C PHE A 104 -1.03 4.44 11.52
N GLU A 105 -0.14 5.44 11.57
CA GLU A 105 -0.47 6.80 12.03
C GLU A 105 -0.76 7.74 10.86
N TYR A 106 -1.81 8.55 11.02
CA TYR A 106 -2.26 9.54 10.02
C TYR A 106 -2.17 10.96 10.58
N GLY A 107 -2.00 11.94 9.69
CA GLY A 107 -1.95 13.35 10.04
C GLY A 107 -0.75 13.70 10.94
N VAL A 108 0.33 12.95 10.81
CA VAL A 108 1.53 13.24 11.61
C VAL A 108 2.22 14.50 11.09
N THR A 109 2.90 15.22 11.99
CA THR A 109 3.70 16.39 11.59
C THR A 109 4.88 15.97 10.72
N PRO A 110 5.38 16.83 9.81
CA PRO A 110 6.58 16.55 9.02
C PRO A 110 7.77 16.12 9.87
N THR A 111 7.98 16.79 11.01
CA THR A 111 9.05 16.47 11.94
C THR A 111 8.92 15.05 12.49
N PHE A 112 7.71 14.65 12.89
CA PHE A 112 7.44 13.30 13.37
C PHE A 112 7.64 12.26 12.25
N PHE A 113 7.15 12.54 11.03
CA PHE A 113 7.34 11.67 9.85
C PHE A 113 8.82 11.43 9.56
N LEU A 114 9.62 12.50 9.55
CA LEU A 114 11.08 12.42 9.31
C LEU A 114 11.82 11.67 10.42
N ALA A 115 11.33 11.75 11.68
CA ALA A 115 11.89 11.01 12.80
C ALA A 115 11.62 9.51 12.75
N LYS A 116 10.57 9.07 12.04
CA LYS A 116 10.29 7.63 11.80
C LYS A 116 11.24 7.11 10.73
N VAL A 117 12.18 6.26 11.13
CA VAL A 117 13.19 5.71 10.20
C VAL A 117 12.58 4.73 9.19
N ARG A 118 11.51 4.00 9.58
CA ARG A 118 10.91 2.97 8.72
C ARG A 118 9.68 3.51 7.98
N GLY A 119 9.63 3.30 6.65
CA GLY A 119 8.45 3.54 5.83
C GLY A 119 7.31 2.56 6.10
N GLY A 120 6.09 2.90 5.67
CA GLY A 120 4.91 2.07 5.89
C GLY A 120 4.43 2.04 7.35
N THR A 121 4.65 3.12 8.12
CA THR A 121 4.24 3.21 9.53
C THR A 121 3.44 4.46 9.85
N CYS A 122 3.55 5.50 9.05
CA CYS A 122 2.82 6.76 9.19
C CYS A 122 2.77 7.55 7.88
N THR A 123 1.85 8.53 7.81
CA THR A 123 1.72 9.51 6.72
C THR A 123 1.31 10.88 7.28
N THR A 124 1.67 11.95 6.58
CA THR A 124 1.18 13.29 6.89
C THR A 124 -0.26 13.51 6.40
N ALA A 125 -0.77 12.65 5.52
CA ALA A 125 -2.16 12.70 5.07
C ALA A 125 -3.13 12.46 6.22
N THR A 126 -4.24 13.20 6.23
CA THR A 126 -5.32 13.03 7.22
C THR A 126 -6.21 11.85 6.86
N SER A 127 -6.67 11.13 7.87
CA SER A 127 -7.64 10.04 7.70
C SER A 127 -9.06 10.60 7.65
N ASP A 128 -9.90 10.01 6.82
CA ASP A 128 -11.35 10.19 6.89
C ASP A 128 -11.93 9.48 8.16
N GLY A 129 -13.19 9.76 8.47
CA GLY A 129 -13.87 9.17 9.63
C GLY A 129 -14.05 7.66 9.51
N PRO A 130 -14.15 6.93 10.65
CA PRO A 130 -14.16 5.47 10.67
C PRO A 130 -15.32 4.86 9.86
N GLY A 131 -16.49 5.50 9.82
CA GLY A 131 -17.62 5.03 9.01
C GLY A 131 -17.30 5.01 7.52
N THR A 132 -16.68 6.07 6.99
CA THR A 132 -16.26 6.17 5.59
C THR A 132 -15.16 5.14 5.27
N VAL A 133 -14.22 4.95 6.19
CA VAL A 133 -13.13 3.97 6.05
C VAL A 133 -13.67 2.55 5.95
N ILE A 134 -14.59 2.18 6.84
CA ILE A 134 -15.22 0.86 6.84
C ILE A 134 -16.08 0.67 5.59
N HIS A 135 -16.83 1.70 5.18
CA HIS A 135 -17.62 1.66 3.95
C HIS A 135 -16.74 1.34 2.74
N ARG A 136 -15.62 2.05 2.55
CA ARG A 136 -14.68 1.77 1.47
C ARG A 136 -14.11 0.35 1.53
N ALA A 137 -13.66 -0.09 2.72
CA ALA A 137 -13.11 -1.42 2.88
C ALA A 137 -14.12 -2.52 2.53
N MET A 138 -15.37 -2.38 2.97
CA MET A 138 -16.43 -3.35 2.69
C MET A 138 -16.90 -3.28 1.24
N TYR A 139 -16.93 -2.10 0.64
CA TYR A 139 -17.25 -1.94 -0.78
C TYR A 139 -16.21 -2.64 -1.66
N LEU A 140 -14.91 -2.46 -1.36
CA LEU A 140 -13.81 -3.11 -2.07
C LEU A 140 -13.76 -4.62 -1.82
N LEU A 141 -14.22 -5.09 -0.67
CA LEU A 141 -14.37 -6.53 -0.42
C LEU A 141 -15.38 -7.16 -1.40
N GLN A 142 -16.43 -6.42 -1.78
CA GLN A 142 -17.44 -6.90 -2.73
C GLN A 142 -17.05 -6.71 -4.20
N ASN A 143 -16.32 -5.65 -4.51
CA ASN A 143 -16.04 -5.24 -5.89
C ASN A 143 -14.58 -5.43 -6.32
N GLY A 144 -13.66 -5.68 -5.37
CA GLY A 144 -12.23 -5.81 -5.62
C GLY A 144 -11.47 -4.49 -5.54
N PHE A 145 -10.13 -4.56 -5.68
CA PHE A 145 -9.21 -3.41 -5.68
C PHE A 145 -8.17 -3.52 -6.82
N GLY A 146 -8.56 -4.09 -7.95
CA GLY A 146 -7.67 -4.33 -9.08
C GLY A 146 -6.71 -5.50 -8.86
N ASN A 147 -5.66 -5.54 -9.66
CA ASN A 147 -4.62 -6.55 -9.58
C ASN A 147 -3.60 -6.20 -8.50
N TYR A 148 -3.20 -7.20 -7.73
CA TYR A 148 -2.17 -7.02 -6.70
C TYR A 148 -0.78 -6.94 -7.35
N ASP A 149 -0.05 -5.88 -7.04
CA ASP A 149 1.35 -5.72 -7.39
C ASP A 149 2.13 -5.19 -6.18
N VAL A 150 3.26 -5.80 -5.86
CA VAL A 150 4.04 -5.47 -4.65
C VAL A 150 4.54 -4.03 -4.66
N PHE A 151 4.79 -3.46 -5.84
CA PHE A 151 5.35 -2.12 -6.00
C PHE A 151 4.31 -1.06 -6.38
N GLN A 152 3.24 -1.44 -7.07
CA GLN A 152 2.29 -0.48 -7.65
C GLN A 152 0.91 -0.49 -6.99
N ASN A 153 0.44 -1.64 -6.50
CA ASN A 153 -0.89 -1.78 -5.91
C ASN A 153 -0.91 -2.91 -4.88
N ASN A 154 -0.50 -2.59 -3.66
CA ASN A 154 -0.30 -3.57 -2.60
C ASN A 154 -1.24 -3.37 -1.39
N CYS A 155 -1.03 -4.13 -0.33
CA CYS A 155 -1.85 -4.07 0.87
C CYS A 155 -1.77 -2.73 1.62
N GLU A 156 -0.65 -2.00 1.52
CA GLU A 156 -0.52 -0.66 2.10
C GLU A 156 -1.32 0.35 1.28
N ASP A 157 -1.23 0.30 -0.06
CA ASP A 157 -2.01 1.18 -0.95
C ASP A 157 -3.52 1.00 -0.75
N PHE A 158 -3.99 -0.26 -0.61
CA PHE A 158 -5.37 -0.57 -0.26
C PHE A 158 -5.79 0.11 1.05
N ALA A 159 -5.00 -0.06 2.10
CA ALA A 159 -5.34 0.50 3.40
C ALA A 159 -5.26 2.04 3.43
N LEU A 160 -4.27 2.64 2.75
CA LEU A 160 -4.16 4.08 2.56
C LEU A 160 -5.37 4.63 1.81
N TYR A 161 -5.79 3.99 0.72
CA TYR A 161 -6.98 4.37 -0.01
C TYR A 161 -8.24 4.29 0.87
N CYS A 162 -8.45 3.19 1.59
CA CYS A 162 -9.59 3.08 2.51
C CYS A 162 -9.62 4.23 3.52
N LYS A 163 -8.47 4.63 4.05
CA LYS A 163 -8.34 5.68 5.06
C LYS A 163 -8.54 7.09 4.51
N THR A 164 -8.13 7.36 3.28
CA THR A 164 -8.02 8.72 2.75
C THR A 164 -8.90 8.98 1.52
N GLY A 165 -9.26 7.93 0.77
CA GLY A 165 -9.88 8.03 -0.54
C GLY A 165 -8.91 8.56 -1.61
N ILE A 166 -7.61 8.62 -1.33
CA ILE A 166 -6.60 9.18 -2.22
C ILE A 166 -5.93 8.06 -3.01
N LEU A 167 -5.81 8.28 -4.32
CA LEU A 167 -4.97 7.52 -5.24
C LEU A 167 -3.86 8.40 -5.80
N THR A 168 -2.75 7.79 -6.16
CA THR A 168 -1.68 8.46 -6.89
C THR A 168 -1.83 8.21 -8.38
N ILE A 169 -1.77 9.29 -9.18
CA ILE A 169 -1.70 9.23 -10.64
C ILE A 169 -0.22 9.15 -11.01
N ASP A 170 0.35 7.96 -10.99
CA ASP A 170 1.77 7.81 -11.28
C ASP A 170 1.99 7.25 -12.68
N LYS A 171 2.62 8.05 -13.55
CA LYS A 171 3.03 7.64 -14.90
C LYS A 171 4.33 6.83 -14.92
N LEU A 172 5.06 6.80 -13.80
CA LEU A 172 6.39 6.18 -13.72
C LEU A 172 6.39 4.81 -13.04
N GLY A 173 5.30 4.38 -12.40
CA GLY A 173 5.13 3.04 -11.84
C GLY A 173 6.10 2.65 -10.71
N ILE A 174 6.87 3.58 -10.14
CA ILE A 174 7.89 3.30 -9.16
C ILE A 174 7.35 3.56 -7.75
N GLY A 175 7.02 2.48 -7.02
CA GLY A 175 6.85 2.46 -5.58
C GLY A 175 5.81 3.44 -5.01
N ARG A 176 4.53 3.10 -5.09
CA ARG A 176 3.44 3.94 -4.57
C ARG A 176 3.33 3.90 -3.05
N SER A 177 3.61 2.76 -2.43
CA SER A 177 3.53 2.63 -0.97
C SER A 177 4.78 3.11 -0.26
N GLY A 178 4.64 3.49 1.01
CA GLY A 178 5.77 3.88 1.86
C GLY A 178 6.80 2.77 2.03
N GLN A 179 6.36 1.50 2.00
CA GLN A 179 7.26 0.34 2.01
C GLN A 179 8.07 0.25 0.73
N ALA A 180 7.42 0.31 -0.44
CA ALA A 180 8.08 0.27 -1.73
C ALA A 180 9.04 1.43 -1.89
N SER A 181 8.62 2.66 -1.51
CA SER A 181 9.48 3.84 -1.49
C SER A 181 10.70 3.67 -0.59
N SER A 182 10.58 2.97 0.53
CA SER A 182 11.70 2.73 1.45
C SER A 182 12.69 1.72 0.89
N LEU A 183 12.21 0.68 0.20
CA LEU A 183 13.07 -0.34 -0.42
C LEU A 183 13.90 0.22 -1.56
N VAL A 184 13.33 1.11 -2.37
CA VAL A 184 14.01 1.75 -3.50
C VAL A 184 14.81 2.98 -3.05
N GLY A 185 14.25 3.77 -2.13
CA GLY A 185 14.83 5.03 -1.69
C GLY A 185 16.16 4.89 -0.94
N ALA A 186 16.34 3.82 -0.16
CA ALA A 186 17.59 3.62 0.59
C ALA A 186 18.79 3.35 -0.32
N PRO A 187 18.75 2.42 -1.30
CA PRO A 187 19.83 2.26 -2.28
C PRO A 187 20.07 3.52 -3.13
N LEU A 188 19.00 4.19 -3.55
CA LEU A 188 19.08 5.40 -4.35
C LEU A 188 19.74 6.54 -3.56
N ALA A 189 19.36 6.76 -2.30
CA ALA A 189 19.99 7.73 -1.43
C ALA A 189 21.48 7.45 -1.22
N ALA A 190 21.85 6.17 -1.05
CA ALA A 190 23.24 5.74 -0.94
C ALA A 190 24.04 6.03 -2.21
N LEU A 191 23.43 5.81 -3.39
CA LEU A 191 24.05 6.10 -4.68
C LEU A 191 24.21 7.62 -4.90
N LEU A 192 23.19 8.40 -4.67
CA LEU A 192 23.19 9.86 -4.86
C LEU A 192 24.08 10.59 -3.84
N SER A 193 24.28 10.03 -2.65
CA SER A 193 25.21 10.57 -1.66
C SER A 193 26.68 10.28 -1.99
N SER A 194 26.97 9.44 -2.98
CA SER A 194 28.35 9.05 -3.35
C SER A 194 29.26 10.21 -3.72
N PRO A 195 28.82 11.26 -4.46
CA PRO A 195 29.65 12.42 -4.76
C PRO A 195 30.09 13.21 -3.51
N PHE A 196 29.24 13.23 -2.47
CA PHE A 196 29.50 13.94 -1.23
C PHE A 196 30.60 13.30 -0.37
N LYS A 197 30.98 12.05 -0.64
CA LYS A 197 32.10 11.38 0.03
C LYS A 197 33.41 12.11 -0.18
N PHE A 198 33.58 12.83 -1.30
CA PHE A 198 34.76 13.63 -1.58
C PHE A 198 34.75 15.00 -0.88
N LEU A 199 33.56 15.52 -0.56
CA LEU A 199 33.38 16.80 0.09
C LEU A 199 33.33 16.67 1.62
N ILE A 200 32.97 15.51 2.14
CA ILE A 200 32.81 15.24 3.57
C ILE A 200 33.71 14.08 3.94
N PRO A 201 34.95 14.30 4.39
CA PRO A 201 35.94 13.25 4.65
C PRO A 201 35.64 12.39 5.89
N SER A 202 34.53 12.66 6.61
CA SER A 202 34.13 11.94 7.80
C SER A 202 33.10 10.85 7.48
N PRO A 203 33.30 9.59 7.90
CA PRO A 203 32.27 8.52 7.77
C PRO A 203 30.94 8.90 8.41
N VAL A 204 30.96 9.64 9.52
CA VAL A 204 29.76 10.15 10.21
C VAL A 204 29.02 11.17 9.34
N GLY A 205 29.74 12.08 8.69
CA GLY A 205 29.16 13.07 7.79
C GLY A 205 28.49 12.40 6.59
N VAL A 206 29.13 11.41 5.96
CA VAL A 206 28.53 10.64 4.86
C VAL A 206 27.26 9.92 5.32
N ALA A 207 27.28 9.26 6.48
CA ALA A 207 26.11 8.57 7.04
C ALA A 207 24.95 9.55 7.30
N THR A 208 25.24 10.73 7.84
CA THR A 208 24.25 11.78 8.12
C THR A 208 23.59 12.30 6.84
N VAL A 209 24.39 12.58 5.80
CA VAL A 209 23.86 13.02 4.49
C VAL A 209 23.00 11.94 3.85
N THR A 210 23.46 10.69 3.86
CA THR A 210 22.70 9.55 3.30
C THR A 210 21.37 9.37 4.04
N ALA A 211 21.37 9.42 5.36
CA ALA A 211 20.15 9.34 6.17
C ALA A 211 19.21 10.51 5.88
N GLY A 212 19.73 11.73 5.77
CA GLY A 212 18.95 12.92 5.41
C GLY A 212 18.29 12.79 4.04
N MET A 213 19.04 12.36 3.03
CA MET A 213 18.51 12.12 1.67
C MET A 213 17.44 11.03 1.65
N TYR A 214 17.63 9.96 2.39
CA TYR A 214 16.63 8.90 2.56
C TYR A 214 15.35 9.43 3.19
N CYS A 215 15.45 10.16 4.30
CA CYS A 215 14.29 10.74 4.98
C CYS A 215 13.54 11.74 4.07
N MET A 216 14.26 12.58 3.34
CA MET A 216 13.66 13.54 2.40
C MET A 216 13.00 12.84 1.21
N SER A 217 13.62 11.81 0.65
CA SER A 217 13.02 11.00 -0.41
C SER A 217 11.70 10.39 0.04
N ARG A 218 11.67 9.78 1.24
CA ARG A 218 10.43 9.25 1.81
C ARG A 218 9.36 10.32 2.02
N TYR A 219 9.76 11.49 2.50
CA TYR A 219 8.83 12.60 2.70
C TYR A 219 8.23 13.10 1.38
N ALA A 220 9.04 13.22 0.35
CA ALA A 220 8.59 13.64 -0.98
C ALA A 220 7.63 12.62 -1.65
N THR A 221 7.72 11.34 -1.26
CA THR A 221 6.82 10.28 -1.77
C THR A 221 5.60 10.02 -0.89
N ASP A 222 5.46 10.72 0.25
CA ASP A 222 4.30 10.58 1.12
C ASP A 222 3.03 11.15 0.47
N ILE A 223 1.92 10.39 0.55
CA ILE A 223 0.64 10.79 -0.07
C ILE A 223 0.08 12.11 0.46
N GLY A 224 0.49 12.55 1.64
CA GLY A 224 0.11 13.85 2.20
C GLY A 224 0.95 15.02 1.68
N VAL A 225 2.02 14.76 0.93
CA VAL A 225 2.94 15.77 0.38
C VAL A 225 2.91 15.82 -1.14
N ARG A 226 2.63 14.67 -1.79
CA ARG A 226 2.57 14.56 -3.25
C ARG A 226 1.50 15.48 -3.85
N THR A 227 1.76 15.96 -5.07
CA THR A 227 0.86 16.81 -5.86
C THR A 227 0.12 16.05 -6.94
N ASP A 228 0.57 14.83 -7.28
CA ASP A 228 0.01 13.94 -8.29
C ASP A 228 -0.99 12.95 -7.66
N ILE A 229 -1.86 13.45 -6.80
CA ILE A 229 -2.88 12.70 -6.08
C ILE A 229 -4.28 13.16 -6.48
N VAL A 230 -5.22 12.22 -6.45
CA VAL A 230 -6.64 12.48 -6.66
C VAL A 230 -7.46 11.79 -5.58
N LYS A 231 -8.49 12.46 -5.08
CA LYS A 231 -9.47 11.85 -4.18
C LYS A 231 -10.62 11.29 -5.03
N VAL A 232 -10.84 9.97 -4.93
CA VAL A 232 -11.82 9.24 -5.74
C VAL A 232 -12.83 8.59 -4.81
N ALA A 233 -14.12 8.68 -5.14
CA ALA A 233 -15.16 7.94 -4.44
C ALA A 233 -15.02 6.44 -4.71
N VAL A 234 -15.34 5.61 -3.74
CA VAL A 234 -15.14 4.16 -3.89
C VAL A 234 -16.09 3.55 -4.91
N GLU A 235 -17.24 4.16 -5.09
CA GLU A 235 -18.24 3.79 -6.09
C GLU A 235 -17.72 3.99 -7.51
N ASP A 236 -16.99 5.07 -7.75
CA ASP A 236 -16.37 5.37 -9.04
C ASP A 236 -15.18 4.41 -9.32
N LEU A 237 -14.53 3.94 -8.27
CA LEU A 237 -13.44 2.99 -8.35
C LEU A 237 -13.91 1.61 -8.85
N ALA A 238 -15.07 1.14 -8.41
CA ALA A 238 -15.57 -0.18 -8.75
C ALA A 238 -16.10 -0.29 -10.18
N VAL A 239 -16.61 0.80 -10.75
CA VAL A 239 -17.11 0.85 -12.12
C VAL A 239 -15.99 0.65 -13.14
N ASN A 240 -14.75 0.85 -12.75
CA ASN A 240 -13.61 0.99 -13.63
C ASN A 240 -12.39 0.11 -13.26
N LEU A 241 -12.53 -1.10 -12.78
CA LEU A 241 -11.39 -1.97 -12.45
C LEU A 241 -10.73 -2.69 -13.66
N GLY A 242 -10.89 -2.18 -14.86
CA GLY A 242 -10.11 -2.50 -16.06
C GLY A 242 -9.39 -1.30 -16.66
N TRP A 243 -9.34 -0.24 -16.00
CA TRP A 243 -9.38 1.19 -16.35
C TRP A 243 -8.14 2.03 -16.08
N MET A 244 -7.07 1.50 -15.62
CA MET A 244 -5.79 2.20 -15.77
C MET A 244 -5.50 2.42 -17.28
N ASP A 245 -5.91 1.47 -18.14
CA ASP A 245 -5.81 1.61 -19.61
C ASP A 245 -6.83 2.62 -20.18
N GLY A 246 -8.07 2.64 -19.67
CA GLY A 246 -9.12 3.53 -20.18
C GLY A 246 -8.99 5.00 -19.79
N LEU A 247 -8.45 5.32 -18.61
CA LEU A 247 -8.20 6.71 -18.21
C LEU A 247 -7.03 7.32 -19.01
N GLU A 248 -6.06 6.52 -19.42
CA GLU A 248 -4.98 7.00 -20.29
C GLU A 248 -5.49 7.31 -21.70
N GLU A 249 -6.43 6.54 -22.24
CA GLU A 249 -7.06 6.80 -23.52
C GLU A 249 -7.94 8.05 -23.47
N GLU A 250 -8.78 8.22 -22.45
CA GLU A 250 -9.66 9.38 -22.31
C GLU A 250 -8.87 10.68 -22.05
N PHE A 251 -7.76 10.60 -21.31
CA PHE A 251 -6.88 11.75 -21.08
C PHE A 251 -6.08 12.12 -22.31
N GLN A 252 -5.69 11.15 -23.14
CA GLN A 252 -5.02 11.40 -24.42
C GLN A 252 -5.97 11.94 -25.46
N GLU A 253 -7.21 11.45 -25.54
CA GLU A 253 -8.25 11.99 -26.41
C GLU A 253 -8.62 13.44 -26.05
N ASN A 254 -8.77 13.74 -24.77
CA ASN A 254 -9.05 15.09 -24.31
C ASN A 254 -7.88 16.06 -24.56
N LYS A 255 -6.64 15.58 -24.45
CA LYS A 255 -5.44 16.37 -24.75
C LYS A 255 -5.31 16.62 -26.26
N ALA A 256 -5.53 15.61 -27.08
CA ALA A 256 -5.51 15.73 -28.54
C ALA A 256 -6.63 16.65 -29.05
N SER A 257 -7.82 16.58 -28.43
CA SER A 257 -8.96 17.47 -28.74
C SER A 257 -8.70 18.92 -28.34
N SER A 258 -7.96 19.17 -27.23
CA SER A 258 -7.60 20.51 -26.82
C SER A 258 -6.47 21.12 -27.67
N GLU A 259 -5.52 20.30 -28.10
CA GLU A 259 -4.45 20.74 -29.02
C GLU A 259 -4.97 21.04 -30.40
N ASN A 260 -5.93 20.27 -30.91
CA ASN A 260 -6.57 20.52 -32.22
C ASN A 260 -7.45 21.76 -32.21
N LYS A 261 -8.10 22.12 -31.08
CA LYS A 261 -8.84 23.37 -30.94
C LYS A 261 -7.94 24.60 -30.92
N ASN A 262 -6.73 24.48 -30.42
CA ASN A 262 -5.76 25.60 -30.40
C ASN A 262 -5.06 25.81 -31.74
N GLN A 263 -5.01 24.81 -32.62
CA GLN A 263 -4.48 24.95 -33.99
C GLN A 263 -5.45 25.59 -34.97
N VAL A 264 -6.78 25.55 -34.70
CA VAL A 264 -7.80 26.15 -35.59
C VAL A 264 -7.97 27.67 -35.36
N ILE A 265 -7.38 28.22 -34.29
CA ILE A 265 -7.53 29.66 -33.95
C ILE A 265 -6.38 30.51 -34.54
N HIS A 266 -5.43 29.94 -35.25
CA HIS A 266 -4.28 30.66 -35.83
C HIS A 266 -4.21 30.67 -37.35
N VAL A 267 -5.36 30.56 -38.03
CA VAL A 267 -5.46 30.81 -39.48
C VAL A 267 -6.64 31.73 -39.71
N ASP A 268 -6.41 33.01 -39.51
CA ASP A 268 -7.02 34.15 -40.23
C ASP A 268 -6.15 35.40 -40.03
#